data_6602c22b5fed1ca8ac57055f3f228255
#
_entry.id   6602c22b5fed1ca8ac57055f3f228255
#
_cell.length_a   1.000
_cell.length_b   1.000
_cell.length_c   1.000
_cell.angle_alpha   90.00
_cell.angle_beta   90.00
_cell.angle_gamma   90.00
#
_symmetry.space_group_name_H-M   'P 1'
#
loop_
_entity.id
_entity.type
_entity.pdbx_description
1 polymer ?
#
loop_
_entity_poly.entity_id
_entity_poly.type
_entity_poly.pdbx_seq_one_letter_code
_entity_poly.pdbx_strand_id
1 'polypeptide(L)'
;MDLNLRPANECMFDAVSLGEVMLRLDPGEGRIRTARQFRAWEGGGEYNVVRGLRRCFGLKTGVITAFADNEVGMLMEDFILQGGVDTSLIKWMKTDGIGRVCRNGINFTERGFGIRGAVGCSDRANTAISKATPEDFDFDYIFGELGVRLLHTGGIYAALSEEACETAIAACKAAKKYGTIVSYDLNYRPSMWSAIGGKEKAQEVNKEIAKYVDVMIGNEEDFTACLGFEIEGNDENLKELNLDVYNKIINEAAKAYHNFKAVATTLR
;
A
#
# COMPACT_ATOMS: atom_id res chain seq x y z
N MET A 1 24.68 4.69 3.60
CA MET A 1 23.67 4.09 2.70
C MET A 1 23.41 5.09 1.59
N ASP A 2 23.71 4.76 0.35
CA ASP A 2 23.41 5.61 -0.80
C ASP A 2 22.27 4.96 -1.60
N LEU A 3 21.11 5.62 -1.61
CA LEU A 3 19.95 5.14 -2.34
C LEU A 3 19.99 5.50 -3.83
N ASN A 4 20.99 6.28 -4.26
CA ASN A 4 21.11 6.76 -5.65
C ASN A 4 19.79 7.33 -6.20
N LEU A 5 19.18 8.24 -5.45
CA LEU A 5 17.95 8.91 -5.87
C LEU A 5 18.20 9.73 -7.14
N ARG A 6 17.26 9.66 -8.08
CA ARG A 6 17.25 10.55 -9.26
C ARG A 6 17.29 12.03 -8.83
N PRO A 7 17.96 12.92 -9.59
CA PRO A 7 17.96 14.35 -9.29
C PRO A 7 16.55 14.94 -9.25
N ALA A 8 16.26 15.79 -8.27
CA ALA A 8 14.92 16.36 -8.09
C ALA A 8 14.48 17.29 -9.25
N ASN A 9 15.45 17.89 -9.96
CA ASN A 9 15.18 18.72 -11.14
C ASN A 9 14.87 17.93 -12.40
N GLU A 10 15.08 16.62 -12.40
CA GLU A 10 14.76 15.70 -13.51
C GLU A 10 13.46 14.92 -13.26
N CYS A 11 12.76 15.19 -12.14
CA CYS A 11 11.57 14.46 -11.76
C CYS A 11 10.42 15.40 -11.39
N MET A 12 9.23 15.08 -11.89
CA MET A 12 8.01 15.76 -11.49
C MET A 12 7.64 15.46 -10.04
N PHE A 13 7.89 14.21 -9.59
CA PHE A 13 7.53 13.74 -8.27
C PHE A 13 8.75 13.30 -7.44
N ASP A 14 8.79 13.73 -6.18
CA ASP A 14 9.70 13.18 -5.18
C ASP A 14 9.25 11.77 -4.75
N ALA A 15 7.93 11.56 -4.64
CA ALA A 15 7.37 10.26 -4.35
C ALA A 15 5.97 10.09 -4.94
N VAL A 16 5.69 8.88 -5.41
CA VAL A 16 4.32 8.44 -5.75
C VAL A 16 3.99 7.18 -4.98
N SER A 17 2.71 6.98 -4.65
CA SER A 17 2.22 5.69 -4.15
C SER A 17 1.37 5.00 -5.19
N LEU A 18 1.42 3.65 -5.21
CA LEU A 18 0.44 2.82 -5.92
C LEU A 18 -0.34 2.01 -4.90
N GLY A 19 -1.65 2.17 -4.88
CA GLY A 19 -2.49 1.43 -3.95
C GLY A 19 -3.92 1.91 -3.88
N GLU A 20 -4.69 1.30 -2.99
CA GLU A 20 -6.08 1.64 -2.78
C GLU A 20 -6.24 2.85 -1.86
N VAL A 21 -7.04 3.80 -2.28
CA VAL A 21 -7.58 4.84 -1.40
C VAL A 21 -9.06 4.55 -1.17
N MET A 22 -9.47 4.52 0.10
CA MET A 22 -10.85 4.21 0.50
C MET A 22 -11.51 5.42 1.15
N LEU A 23 -12.82 5.51 0.99
CA LEU A 23 -13.64 6.37 1.83
C LEU A 23 -13.72 5.77 3.24
N ARG A 24 -13.12 6.45 4.22
CA ARG A 24 -13.18 6.05 5.64
C ARG A 24 -14.33 6.76 6.33
N LEU A 25 -15.14 5.99 7.03
CA LEU A 25 -16.29 6.46 7.78
C LEU A 25 -16.05 6.20 9.28
N ASP A 26 -15.91 7.29 10.05
CA ASP A 26 -15.59 7.29 11.48
C ASP A 26 -16.86 7.72 12.28
N PRO A 27 -17.42 6.87 13.16
CA PRO A 27 -18.58 7.22 13.98
C PRO A 27 -18.23 8.12 15.18
N GLY A 28 -16.98 8.61 15.28
CA GLY A 28 -16.47 9.37 16.42
C GLY A 28 -16.28 8.46 17.65
N GLU A 29 -16.86 8.87 18.78
CA GLU A 29 -16.79 8.10 20.03
C GLU A 29 -17.82 6.96 20.11
N GLY A 30 -18.78 6.95 19.16
CA GLY A 30 -19.82 5.94 19.07
C GLY A 30 -19.34 4.61 18.50
N ARG A 31 -20.29 3.72 18.25
CA ARG A 31 -20.07 2.43 17.60
C ARG A 31 -20.65 2.45 16.19
N ILE A 32 -20.02 1.77 15.25
CA ILE A 32 -20.50 1.63 13.86
C ILE A 32 -21.98 1.20 13.85
N ARG A 33 -22.31 0.13 14.58
CA ARG A 33 -23.68 -0.46 14.58
C ARG A 33 -24.80 0.43 15.12
N THR A 34 -24.46 1.51 15.85
CA THR A 34 -25.45 2.42 16.44
C THR A 34 -25.33 3.83 15.89
N ALA A 35 -24.34 4.12 15.06
CA ALA A 35 -24.12 5.44 14.49
C ALA A 35 -25.26 5.84 13.54
N ARG A 36 -25.57 7.13 13.52
CA ARG A 36 -26.48 7.77 12.57
C ARG A 36 -25.78 8.85 11.76
N GLN A 37 -24.52 9.14 12.12
CA GLN A 37 -23.64 10.09 11.44
C GLN A 37 -22.22 9.54 11.45
N PHE A 38 -21.47 9.84 10.41
CA PHE A 38 -20.08 9.49 10.27
C PHE A 38 -19.30 10.69 9.76
N ARG A 39 -18.09 10.87 10.25
CA ARG A 39 -17.09 11.75 9.62
C ARG A 39 -16.45 10.98 8.48
N ALA A 40 -16.39 11.61 7.31
CA ALA A 40 -15.76 11.04 6.14
C ALA A 40 -14.30 11.52 6.02
N TRP A 41 -13.41 10.60 5.67
CA TRP A 41 -12.00 10.82 5.43
C TRP A 41 -11.54 9.94 4.28
N GLU A 42 -10.46 10.32 3.63
CA GLU A 42 -9.72 9.44 2.75
C GLU A 42 -8.69 8.64 3.52
N GLY A 43 -8.26 7.48 3.00
CA GLY A 43 -7.16 6.73 3.58
C GLY A 43 -6.85 5.43 2.84
N GLY A 44 -5.60 5.10 2.82
CA GLY A 44 -5.04 3.86 2.26
C GLY A 44 -3.62 3.71 2.78
N GLY A 45 -3.11 2.48 2.91
CA GLY A 45 -1.78 2.24 3.46
C GLY A 45 -0.73 3.04 2.70
N GLU A 46 -0.71 2.86 1.41
CA GLU A 46 0.26 3.45 0.49
C GLU A 46 0.05 4.98 0.35
N TYR A 47 -1.21 5.40 0.21
CA TYR A 47 -1.57 6.82 0.12
C TYR A 47 -1.17 7.61 1.38
N ASN A 48 -1.34 7.03 2.56
CA ASN A 48 -0.97 7.71 3.81
C ASN A 48 0.51 8.08 3.84
N VAL A 49 1.38 7.31 3.21
CA VAL A 49 2.82 7.60 3.11
C VAL A 49 3.05 8.87 2.28
N VAL A 50 2.52 8.95 1.07
CA VAL A 50 2.73 10.11 0.19
C VAL A 50 2.03 11.37 0.73
N ARG A 51 0.88 11.22 1.39
CA ARG A 51 0.23 12.30 2.10
C ARG A 51 1.09 12.81 3.26
N GLY A 52 1.68 11.90 4.03
CA GLY A 52 2.62 12.24 5.11
C GLY A 52 3.87 12.97 4.59
N LEU A 53 4.48 12.45 3.52
CA LEU A 53 5.62 13.07 2.86
C LEU A 53 5.29 14.51 2.36
N ARG A 54 4.10 14.68 1.79
CA ARG A 54 3.62 16.01 1.37
C ARG A 54 3.43 16.95 2.55
N ARG A 55 2.68 16.51 3.57
CA ARG A 55 2.26 17.38 4.68
C ARG A 55 3.38 17.71 5.67
N CYS A 56 4.26 16.75 5.93
CA CYS A 56 5.32 16.91 6.93
C CYS A 56 6.62 17.46 6.34
N PHE A 57 6.92 17.16 5.07
CA PHE A 57 8.20 17.50 4.45
C PHE A 57 8.09 18.40 3.22
N GLY A 58 6.87 18.72 2.76
CA GLY A 58 6.65 19.59 1.61
C GLY A 58 7.06 18.96 0.26
N LEU A 59 7.25 17.65 0.20
CA LEU A 59 7.67 16.95 -1.03
C LEU A 59 6.59 17.00 -2.11
N LYS A 60 6.99 16.93 -3.38
CA LYS A 60 6.08 16.78 -4.51
C LYS A 60 5.63 15.34 -4.59
N THR A 61 4.36 15.08 -4.28
CA THR A 61 3.83 13.71 -4.22
C THR A 61 2.60 13.53 -5.07
N GLY A 62 2.43 12.31 -5.60
CA GLY A 62 1.27 11.90 -6.37
C GLY A 62 0.74 10.53 -5.93
N VAL A 63 -0.46 10.19 -6.35
CA VAL A 63 -1.08 8.88 -6.10
C VAL A 63 -1.48 8.22 -7.41
N ILE A 64 -1.00 6.99 -7.62
CA ILE A 64 -1.44 6.09 -8.68
C ILE A 64 -2.53 5.20 -8.08
N THR A 65 -3.77 5.38 -8.53
CA THR A 65 -4.92 4.61 -8.06
C THR A 65 -6.02 4.61 -9.11
N ALA A 66 -7.12 3.91 -8.88
CA ALA A 66 -8.29 3.98 -9.74
C ALA A 66 -9.56 4.23 -8.92
N PHE A 67 -10.43 5.08 -9.43
CA PHE A 67 -11.73 5.38 -8.87
C PHE A 67 -12.86 5.07 -9.86
N ALA A 68 -13.99 4.62 -9.32
CA ALA A 68 -15.24 4.61 -10.06
C ALA A 68 -15.69 6.05 -10.31
N ASP A 69 -16.00 6.37 -11.56
CA ASP A 69 -16.41 7.70 -12.01
C ASP A 69 -17.83 8.02 -11.49
N ASN A 70 -17.90 8.53 -10.29
CA ASN A 70 -19.12 8.94 -9.58
C ASN A 70 -18.81 9.93 -8.46
N GLU A 71 -19.85 10.48 -7.83
CA GLU A 71 -19.74 11.47 -6.77
C GLU A 71 -18.89 11.02 -5.57
N VAL A 72 -18.84 9.71 -5.25
CA VAL A 72 -18.00 9.20 -4.17
C VAL A 72 -16.53 9.24 -4.55
N GLY A 73 -16.20 8.90 -5.81
CA GLY A 73 -14.84 9.05 -6.34
C GLY A 73 -14.38 10.50 -6.33
N MET A 74 -15.24 11.43 -6.76
CA MET A 74 -14.95 12.87 -6.75
C MET A 74 -14.76 13.42 -5.32
N LEU A 75 -15.55 12.95 -4.36
CA LEU A 75 -15.37 13.30 -2.95
C LEU A 75 -14.00 12.83 -2.43
N MET A 76 -13.58 11.63 -2.80
CA MET A 76 -12.27 11.09 -2.39
C MET A 76 -11.13 11.87 -3.03
N GLU A 77 -11.25 12.26 -4.30
CA GLU A 77 -10.28 13.11 -4.98
C GLU A 77 -10.17 14.48 -4.29
N ASP A 78 -11.29 15.10 -3.93
CA ASP A 78 -11.29 16.38 -3.20
C ASP A 78 -10.51 16.27 -1.88
N PHE A 79 -10.70 15.20 -1.11
CA PHE A 79 -9.92 14.97 0.10
C PHE A 79 -8.43 14.78 -0.17
N ILE A 80 -8.05 14.08 -1.25
CA ILE A 80 -6.65 13.92 -1.66
C ILE A 80 -6.04 15.29 -2.00
N LEU A 81 -6.75 16.12 -2.77
CA LEU A 81 -6.33 17.48 -3.11
C LEU A 81 -6.18 18.36 -1.87
N GLN A 82 -7.07 18.27 -0.87
CA GLN A 82 -6.91 18.93 0.43
C GLN A 82 -5.65 18.46 1.17
N GLY A 83 -5.23 17.21 0.97
CA GLY A 83 -3.95 16.67 1.43
C GLY A 83 -2.74 17.25 0.70
N GLY A 84 -2.95 17.88 -0.46
CA GLY A 84 -1.92 18.44 -1.32
C GLY A 84 -1.16 17.42 -2.16
N VAL A 85 -1.71 16.20 -2.29
CA VAL A 85 -1.18 15.13 -3.15
C VAL A 85 -1.76 15.30 -4.56
N ASP A 86 -0.94 15.15 -5.59
CA ASP A 86 -1.34 15.24 -6.98
C ASP A 86 -2.23 14.06 -7.40
N THR A 87 -3.32 14.36 -8.12
CA THR A 87 -4.34 13.41 -8.55
C THR A 87 -4.31 13.11 -10.04
N SER A 88 -3.37 13.67 -10.78
CA SER A 88 -3.28 13.53 -12.25
C SER A 88 -3.04 12.09 -12.73
N LEU A 89 -2.59 11.20 -11.82
CA LEU A 89 -2.33 9.79 -12.11
C LEU A 89 -3.50 8.87 -11.69
N ILE A 90 -4.65 9.44 -11.35
CA ILE A 90 -5.86 8.66 -11.04
C ILE A 90 -6.51 8.16 -12.32
N LYS A 91 -6.72 6.84 -12.41
CA LYS A 91 -7.53 6.23 -13.47
C LYS A 91 -9.01 6.29 -13.08
N TRP A 92 -9.82 6.97 -13.90
CA TRP A 92 -11.26 7.00 -13.76
C TRP A 92 -11.91 5.87 -14.55
N MET A 93 -12.63 4.99 -13.88
CA MET A 93 -13.30 3.84 -14.48
C MET A 93 -14.81 4.06 -14.54
N LYS A 94 -15.39 3.83 -15.73
CA LYS A 94 -16.83 3.94 -15.90
C LYS A 94 -17.56 2.95 -14.98
N THR A 95 -18.62 3.45 -14.34
CA THR A 95 -19.49 2.64 -13.46
C THR A 95 -20.85 2.41 -14.10
N ASP A 96 -21.53 1.35 -13.67
CA ASP A 96 -22.93 1.07 -14.02
C ASP A 96 -23.94 1.73 -13.05
N GLY A 97 -23.44 2.56 -12.13
CA GLY A 97 -24.25 3.25 -11.12
C GLY A 97 -24.69 2.40 -9.93
N ILE A 98 -24.42 1.09 -9.94
CA ILE A 98 -24.84 0.15 -8.88
C ILE A 98 -23.70 -0.76 -8.38
N GLY A 99 -22.47 -0.54 -8.88
CA GLY A 99 -21.26 -1.21 -8.38
C GLY A 99 -21.02 -2.64 -8.89
N ARG A 100 -21.71 -3.12 -9.92
CA ARG A 100 -21.41 -4.42 -10.54
C ARG A 100 -20.13 -4.37 -11.37
N VAL A 101 -19.95 -3.28 -12.12
CA VAL A 101 -18.74 -3.06 -12.92
C VAL A 101 -17.56 -2.75 -12.02
N CYS A 102 -17.67 -1.64 -11.29
CA CYS A 102 -16.72 -1.26 -10.25
C CYS A 102 -17.36 -0.27 -9.28
N ARG A 103 -16.71 -0.05 -8.15
CA ARG A 103 -17.10 0.91 -7.12
C ARG A 103 -15.89 1.48 -6.39
N ASN A 104 -16.08 2.45 -5.52
CA ASN A 104 -15.04 2.94 -4.62
C ASN A 104 -15.05 2.15 -3.32
N GLY A 105 -13.87 1.87 -2.76
CA GLY A 105 -13.72 1.14 -1.52
C GLY A 105 -14.22 1.93 -0.31
N ILE A 106 -14.83 1.25 0.66
CA ILE A 106 -15.33 1.85 1.89
C ILE A 106 -14.74 1.11 3.09
N ASN A 107 -14.37 1.87 4.12
CA ASN A 107 -13.89 1.33 5.37
C ASN A 107 -14.52 2.06 6.56
N PHE A 108 -15.30 1.37 7.37
CA PHE A 108 -15.76 1.87 8.64
C PHE A 108 -14.70 1.61 9.71
N THR A 109 -14.33 2.64 10.48
CA THR A 109 -13.30 2.53 11.51
C THR A 109 -13.82 3.03 12.84
N GLU A 110 -14.05 2.11 13.78
CA GLU A 110 -14.42 2.40 15.15
C GLU A 110 -13.16 2.46 16.04
N ARG A 111 -13.01 3.53 16.77
CA ARG A 111 -11.87 3.69 17.70
C ARG A 111 -11.99 2.80 18.91
N GLY A 112 -10.86 2.32 19.41
CA GLY A 112 -10.77 1.67 20.69
C GLY A 112 -10.88 2.67 21.87
N PHE A 113 -11.54 2.27 22.96
CA PHE A 113 -11.60 3.04 24.19
C PHE A 113 -11.45 2.12 25.40
N GLY A 114 -10.41 2.31 26.19
CA GLY A 114 -10.13 1.48 27.36
C GLY A 114 -10.02 0.00 27.00
N ILE A 115 -10.86 -0.84 27.59
CA ILE A 115 -10.92 -2.29 27.33
C ILE A 115 -11.61 -2.63 25.99
N ARG A 116 -12.25 -1.67 25.34
CA ARG A 116 -12.88 -1.86 24.04
C ARG A 116 -11.85 -1.71 22.93
N GLY A 117 -11.56 -2.80 22.21
CA GLY A 117 -10.69 -2.77 21.03
C GLY A 117 -11.27 -1.92 19.90
N ALA A 118 -10.39 -1.47 19.01
CA ALA A 118 -10.80 -0.87 17.74
C ALA A 118 -11.48 -1.90 16.83
N VAL A 119 -12.43 -1.46 16.01
CA VAL A 119 -13.13 -2.32 15.04
C VAL A 119 -13.01 -1.70 13.66
N GLY A 120 -12.54 -2.48 12.71
CA GLY A 120 -12.56 -2.15 11.29
C GLY A 120 -13.59 -3.00 10.55
N CYS A 121 -14.36 -2.37 9.66
CA CYS A 121 -15.24 -3.08 8.75
C CYS A 121 -15.02 -2.53 7.34
N SER A 122 -14.34 -3.32 6.52
CA SER A 122 -13.96 -2.92 5.16
C SER A 122 -14.87 -3.59 4.13
N ASP A 123 -15.21 -2.83 3.12
CA ASP A 123 -15.92 -3.31 1.94
C ASP A 123 -15.10 -2.95 0.70
N ARG A 124 -14.20 -3.86 0.30
CA ARG A 124 -13.11 -3.65 -0.65
C ARG A 124 -13.21 -4.51 -1.90
N ALA A 125 -14.17 -5.41 -2.00
CA ALA A 125 -14.35 -6.22 -3.18
C ALA A 125 -14.87 -5.38 -4.34
N ASN A 126 -14.46 -5.71 -5.55
CA ASN A 126 -14.98 -5.08 -6.78
C ASN A 126 -14.71 -3.57 -6.88
N THR A 127 -13.66 -3.07 -6.24
CA THR A 127 -13.27 -1.66 -6.36
C THR A 127 -12.60 -1.39 -7.70
N ALA A 128 -12.64 -0.14 -8.15
CA ALA A 128 -11.99 0.25 -9.41
C ALA A 128 -10.51 -0.16 -9.42
N ILE A 129 -9.79 0.14 -8.34
CA ILE A 129 -8.35 -0.20 -8.25
C ILE A 129 -8.10 -1.72 -8.14
N SER A 130 -9.02 -2.52 -7.59
CA SER A 130 -8.88 -3.98 -7.55
C SER A 130 -9.11 -4.63 -8.92
N LYS A 131 -9.70 -3.91 -9.86
CA LYS A 131 -9.95 -4.35 -11.24
C LYS A 131 -9.02 -3.72 -12.25
N ALA A 132 -8.25 -2.73 -11.83
CA ALA A 132 -7.29 -2.09 -12.70
C ALA A 132 -6.14 -3.06 -13.03
N THR A 133 -5.79 -3.12 -14.30
CA THR A 133 -4.71 -3.95 -14.83
C THR A 133 -3.47 -3.09 -15.14
N PRO A 134 -2.31 -3.69 -15.41
CA PRO A 134 -1.12 -2.92 -15.80
C PRO A 134 -1.36 -1.98 -17.01
N GLU A 135 -2.23 -2.38 -17.93
CA GLU A 135 -2.54 -1.62 -19.15
C GLU A 135 -3.37 -0.34 -18.88
N ASP A 136 -3.99 -0.23 -17.70
CA ASP A 136 -4.71 0.96 -17.28
C ASP A 136 -3.78 2.12 -16.89
N PHE A 137 -2.48 1.83 -16.70
CA PHE A 137 -1.47 2.80 -16.27
C PHE A 137 -0.30 2.84 -17.25
N ASP A 138 0.03 4.02 -17.74
CA ASP A 138 1.24 4.21 -18.56
C ASP A 138 2.46 4.38 -17.64
N PHE A 139 3.01 3.26 -17.18
CA PHE A 139 4.17 3.27 -16.29
C PHE A 139 5.44 3.81 -16.97
N ASP A 140 5.60 3.66 -18.28
CA ASP A 140 6.73 4.23 -19.01
C ASP A 140 6.63 5.77 -19.04
N TYR A 141 5.45 6.32 -19.22
CA TYR A 141 5.21 7.76 -19.09
C TYR A 141 5.45 8.24 -17.66
N ILE A 142 4.89 7.56 -16.66
CA ILE A 142 4.99 7.96 -15.23
C ILE A 142 6.44 7.96 -14.76
N PHE A 143 7.15 6.85 -14.92
CA PHE A 143 8.51 6.72 -14.37
C PHE A 143 9.59 7.25 -15.32
N GLY A 144 9.35 7.16 -16.63
CA GLY A 144 10.30 7.61 -17.65
C GLY A 144 10.20 9.10 -17.96
N GLU A 145 9.04 9.54 -18.44
CA GLU A 145 8.86 10.91 -18.95
C GLU A 145 8.62 11.92 -17.83
N LEU A 146 7.61 11.71 -16.95
CA LEU A 146 7.37 12.60 -15.81
C LEU A 146 8.51 12.52 -14.79
N GLY A 147 9.07 11.36 -14.59
CA GLY A 147 10.13 11.12 -13.63
C GLY A 147 9.62 11.08 -12.18
N VAL A 148 9.99 10.00 -11.51
CA VAL A 148 9.67 9.73 -10.11
C VAL A 148 10.93 9.31 -9.38
N ARG A 149 11.19 9.87 -8.18
CA ARG A 149 12.35 9.51 -7.39
C ARG A 149 12.11 8.29 -6.51
N LEU A 150 10.88 8.15 -5.97
CA LEU A 150 10.48 7.04 -5.10
C LEU A 150 9.06 6.57 -5.42
N LEU A 151 8.90 5.27 -5.64
CA LEU A 151 7.62 4.57 -5.65
C LEU A 151 7.42 3.88 -4.30
N HIS A 152 6.27 4.10 -3.66
CA HIS A 152 5.84 3.33 -2.49
C HIS A 152 4.60 2.51 -2.81
N THR A 153 4.64 1.20 -2.54
CA THR A 153 3.49 0.30 -2.66
C THR A 153 3.57 -0.76 -1.57
N GLY A 154 2.64 -1.70 -1.52
CA GLY A 154 2.63 -2.69 -0.45
C GLY A 154 1.80 -3.93 -0.71
N GLY A 155 2.00 -4.93 0.15
CA GLY A 155 1.32 -6.21 0.09
C GLY A 155 -0.18 -6.14 0.34
N ILE A 156 -0.64 -5.10 1.02
CA ILE A 156 -2.08 -4.89 1.22
C ILE A 156 -2.79 -4.49 -0.08
N TYR A 157 -2.12 -3.75 -0.95
CA TYR A 157 -2.62 -3.47 -2.29
C TYR A 157 -2.55 -4.73 -3.17
N ALA A 158 -1.39 -5.38 -3.22
CA ALA A 158 -1.22 -6.60 -4.02
C ALA A 158 -2.23 -7.71 -3.65
N ALA A 159 -2.68 -7.76 -2.39
CA ALA A 159 -3.64 -8.74 -1.90
C ALA A 159 -5.11 -8.45 -2.28
N LEU A 160 -5.41 -7.38 -3.01
CA LEU A 160 -6.80 -7.04 -3.39
C LEU A 160 -7.39 -8.00 -4.42
N SER A 161 -6.58 -8.43 -5.40
CA SER A 161 -7.00 -9.27 -6.53
C SER A 161 -5.77 -9.78 -7.29
N GLU A 162 -5.98 -10.66 -8.26
CA GLU A 162 -4.91 -11.10 -9.16
C GLU A 162 -4.41 -9.94 -10.04
N GLU A 163 -5.31 -9.09 -10.54
CA GLU A 163 -4.97 -7.90 -11.33
C GLU A 163 -4.12 -6.92 -10.51
N ALA A 164 -4.40 -6.77 -9.22
CA ALA A 164 -3.59 -5.93 -8.33
C ALA A 164 -2.18 -6.52 -8.11
N CYS A 165 -2.05 -7.86 -8.02
CA CYS A 165 -0.74 -8.52 -8.00
C CYS A 165 0.07 -8.18 -9.24
N GLU A 166 -0.51 -8.37 -10.43
CA GLU A 166 0.14 -8.12 -11.71
C GLU A 166 0.53 -6.64 -11.86
N THR A 167 -0.37 -5.74 -11.47
CA THR A 167 -0.16 -4.29 -11.53
C THR A 167 0.97 -3.85 -10.58
N ALA A 168 1.02 -4.39 -9.36
CA ALA A 168 2.10 -4.10 -8.41
C ALA A 168 3.46 -4.56 -8.93
N ILE A 169 3.53 -5.78 -9.51
CA ILE A 169 4.76 -6.32 -10.12
C ILE A 169 5.20 -5.45 -11.30
N ALA A 170 4.27 -5.10 -12.19
CA ALA A 170 4.55 -4.29 -13.38
C ALA A 170 5.07 -2.89 -13.01
N ALA A 171 4.44 -2.24 -12.02
CA ALA A 171 4.86 -0.94 -11.52
C ALA A 171 6.27 -0.98 -10.91
N CYS A 172 6.56 -1.97 -10.05
CA CYS A 172 7.88 -2.12 -9.45
C CYS A 172 8.97 -2.37 -10.51
N LYS A 173 8.67 -3.21 -11.50
CA LYS A 173 9.55 -3.50 -12.63
C LYS A 173 9.82 -2.25 -13.48
N ALA A 174 8.78 -1.49 -13.81
CA ALA A 174 8.91 -0.25 -14.57
C ALA A 174 9.67 0.84 -13.78
N ALA A 175 9.35 1.02 -12.48
CA ALA A 175 10.08 1.94 -11.61
C ALA A 175 11.59 1.62 -11.62
N LYS A 176 11.94 0.36 -11.49
CA LYS A 176 13.34 -0.08 -11.51
C LYS A 176 14.03 0.17 -12.85
N LYS A 177 13.33 -0.06 -13.97
CA LYS A 177 13.82 0.23 -15.33
C LYS A 177 14.28 1.68 -15.49
N TYR A 178 13.58 2.62 -14.85
CA TYR A 178 13.85 4.07 -14.93
C TYR A 178 14.66 4.63 -13.74
N GLY A 179 15.20 3.79 -12.88
CA GLY A 179 16.04 4.21 -11.75
C GLY A 179 15.27 4.84 -10.59
N THR A 180 13.97 4.64 -10.53
CA THR A 180 13.14 5.02 -9.39
C THR A 180 13.40 4.06 -8.24
N ILE A 181 13.58 4.57 -7.02
CA ILE A 181 13.69 3.76 -5.81
C ILE A 181 12.33 3.13 -5.49
N VAL A 182 12.31 1.85 -5.21
CA VAL A 182 11.09 1.12 -4.83
C VAL A 182 11.10 0.85 -3.33
N SER A 183 10.12 1.40 -2.63
CA SER A 183 9.80 1.11 -1.23
C SER A 183 8.56 0.23 -1.15
N TYR A 184 8.65 -0.87 -0.42
CA TYR A 184 7.58 -1.85 -0.31
C TYR A 184 7.33 -2.23 1.15
N ASP A 185 6.06 -2.11 1.58
CA ASP A 185 5.60 -2.59 2.89
C ASP A 185 4.88 -3.93 2.72
N LEU A 186 5.43 -5.00 3.28
CA LEU A 186 4.86 -6.35 3.19
C LEU A 186 3.44 -6.43 3.71
N ASN A 187 3.15 -5.76 4.81
CA ASN A 187 1.82 -5.51 5.37
C ASN A 187 0.83 -6.67 5.19
N TYR A 188 1.23 -7.86 5.63
CA TYR A 188 0.49 -9.10 5.43
C TYR A 188 -0.89 -9.07 6.08
N ARG A 189 -1.90 -9.48 5.34
CA ARG A 189 -3.28 -9.61 5.83
C ARG A 189 -3.85 -10.96 5.42
N PRO A 190 -3.88 -11.96 6.33
CA PRO A 190 -4.37 -13.32 6.03
C PRO A 190 -5.75 -13.33 5.38
N SER A 191 -6.66 -12.47 5.87
CA SER A 191 -8.04 -12.38 5.36
C SER A 191 -8.14 -11.92 3.90
N MET A 192 -7.16 -11.16 3.40
CA MET A 192 -7.14 -10.72 2.00
C MET A 192 -6.49 -11.77 1.11
N TRP A 193 -5.34 -12.28 1.51
CA TRP A 193 -4.65 -13.31 0.73
C TRP A 193 -5.44 -14.61 0.63
N SER A 194 -6.22 -14.98 1.66
CA SER A 194 -7.04 -16.20 1.63
C SER A 194 -8.06 -16.23 0.47
N ALA A 195 -8.48 -15.05 0.00
CA ALA A 195 -9.42 -14.93 -1.11
C ALA A 195 -8.80 -15.22 -2.49
N ILE A 196 -7.46 -15.10 -2.61
CA ILE A 196 -6.75 -15.21 -3.91
C ILE A 196 -5.65 -16.28 -3.92
N GLY A 197 -5.66 -17.23 -2.99
CA GLY A 197 -4.72 -18.36 -2.96
C GLY A 197 -3.88 -18.48 -1.70
N GLY A 198 -4.17 -17.69 -0.66
CA GLY A 198 -3.60 -17.87 0.67
C GLY A 198 -2.13 -17.49 0.80
N LYS A 199 -1.46 -18.12 1.77
CA LYS A 199 -0.04 -17.86 2.09
C LYS A 199 0.90 -18.21 0.94
N GLU A 200 0.59 -19.26 0.20
CA GLU A 200 1.40 -19.70 -0.93
C GLU A 200 1.42 -18.63 -2.04
N LYS A 201 0.24 -18.09 -2.37
CA LYS A 201 0.12 -16.99 -3.34
C LYS A 201 0.79 -15.72 -2.83
N ALA A 202 0.65 -15.41 -1.55
CA ALA A 202 1.34 -14.27 -0.93
C ALA A 202 2.86 -14.41 -1.09
N GLN A 203 3.43 -15.59 -0.85
CA GLN A 203 4.87 -15.83 -1.03
C GLN A 203 5.31 -15.74 -2.49
N GLU A 204 4.55 -16.31 -3.42
CA GLU A 204 4.83 -16.23 -4.84
C GLU A 204 4.96 -14.77 -5.30
N VAL A 205 3.93 -13.97 -5.03
CA VAL A 205 3.84 -12.59 -5.47
C VAL A 205 4.88 -11.70 -4.77
N ASN A 206 5.00 -11.80 -3.45
CA ASN A 206 5.95 -10.95 -2.71
C ASN A 206 7.42 -11.28 -3.01
N LYS A 207 7.75 -12.56 -3.27
CA LYS A 207 9.09 -12.95 -3.73
C LYS A 207 9.41 -12.41 -5.12
N GLU A 208 8.42 -12.32 -6.01
CA GLU A 208 8.61 -11.69 -7.32
C GLU A 208 8.85 -10.19 -7.18
N ILE A 209 7.98 -9.48 -6.41
CA ILE A 209 8.12 -8.04 -6.15
C ILE A 209 9.46 -7.73 -5.49
N ALA A 210 9.89 -8.54 -4.52
CA ALA A 210 11.13 -8.32 -3.77
C ALA A 210 12.38 -8.19 -4.67
N LYS A 211 12.37 -8.77 -5.86
CA LYS A 211 13.48 -8.63 -6.83
C LYS A 211 13.70 -7.19 -7.31
N TYR A 212 12.69 -6.33 -7.19
CA TYR A 212 12.70 -4.94 -7.66
C TYR A 212 12.75 -3.92 -6.52
N VAL A 213 12.67 -4.35 -5.27
CA VAL A 213 12.59 -3.49 -4.09
C VAL A 213 13.98 -3.01 -3.64
N ASP A 214 14.09 -1.73 -3.28
CA ASP A 214 15.28 -1.15 -2.65
C ASP A 214 15.11 -1.00 -1.14
N VAL A 215 13.89 -0.66 -0.68
CA VAL A 215 13.55 -0.47 0.74
C VAL A 215 12.42 -1.40 1.12
N MET A 216 12.72 -2.45 1.86
CA MET A 216 11.74 -3.43 2.34
C MET A 216 11.32 -3.10 3.76
N ILE A 217 10.00 -3.08 4.00
CA ILE A 217 9.40 -2.77 5.30
C ILE A 217 8.47 -3.93 5.70
N GLY A 218 8.48 -4.31 6.96
CA GLY A 218 7.58 -5.33 7.49
C GLY A 218 7.90 -5.64 8.95
N ASN A 219 7.02 -6.36 9.61
CA ASN A 219 7.30 -6.97 10.91
C ASN A 219 7.73 -8.43 10.73
N GLU A 220 8.00 -9.13 11.82
CA GLU A 220 8.45 -10.52 11.82
C GLU A 220 7.45 -11.48 11.14
N GLU A 221 6.15 -11.28 11.38
CA GLU A 221 5.08 -12.06 10.76
C GLU A 221 5.04 -11.83 9.25
N ASP A 222 5.20 -10.58 8.82
CA ASP A 222 5.18 -10.19 7.41
C ASP A 222 6.33 -10.87 6.65
N PHE A 223 7.54 -10.86 7.17
CA PHE A 223 8.71 -11.51 6.56
C PHE A 223 8.52 -13.02 6.45
N THR A 224 7.99 -13.66 7.49
CA THR A 224 7.70 -15.09 7.49
C THR A 224 6.59 -15.45 6.51
N ALA A 225 5.48 -14.73 6.55
CA ALA A 225 4.31 -15.03 5.74
C ALA A 225 4.53 -14.74 4.26
N CYS A 226 5.16 -13.60 3.92
CA CYS A 226 5.29 -13.12 2.55
C CYS A 226 6.58 -13.59 1.86
N LEU A 227 7.69 -13.74 2.60
CA LEU A 227 8.97 -14.11 1.99
C LEU A 227 9.42 -15.54 2.35
N GLY A 228 8.74 -16.17 3.32
CA GLY A 228 8.99 -17.55 3.69
C GLY A 228 10.23 -17.74 4.56
N PHE A 229 10.68 -16.69 5.27
CA PHE A 229 11.76 -16.84 6.25
C PHE A 229 11.26 -17.62 7.47
N GLU A 230 12.02 -18.63 7.90
CA GLU A 230 11.72 -19.39 9.11
C GLU A 230 12.37 -18.71 10.32
N ILE A 231 11.58 -18.51 11.38
CA ILE A 231 12.05 -17.96 12.63
C ILE A 231 12.11 -19.10 13.64
N GLU A 232 13.31 -19.59 13.93
CA GLU A 232 13.53 -20.51 15.05
C GLU A 232 13.32 -19.75 16.38
N GLY A 233 12.43 -20.25 17.22
CA GLY A 233 12.18 -19.70 18.57
C GLY A 233 10.97 -18.76 18.67
N ASN A 234 10.02 -18.86 17.76
CA ASN A 234 8.73 -18.15 17.87
C ASN A 234 7.85 -18.86 18.92
N ASP A 235 8.12 -18.58 20.20
CA ASP A 235 7.19 -18.92 21.28
C ASP A 235 5.99 -17.98 21.15
N GLU A 236 4.77 -18.53 21.06
CA GLU A 236 3.51 -17.76 20.91
C GLU A 236 3.25 -16.77 22.07
N ASN A 237 4.17 -16.70 23.02
CA ASN A 237 4.18 -15.83 24.19
C ASN A 237 5.28 -14.75 24.12
N LEU A 238 5.40 -14.00 23.02
CA LEU A 238 6.29 -12.83 22.96
C LEU A 238 5.87 -11.75 23.98
N LYS A 239 6.17 -12.01 25.24
CA LYS A 239 6.00 -11.04 26.34
C LYS A 239 7.18 -10.06 26.44
N GLU A 240 8.28 -10.33 25.76
CA GLU A 240 9.47 -9.48 25.75
C GLU A 240 9.95 -9.27 24.31
N LEU A 241 10.29 -8.03 24.01
CA LEU A 241 10.82 -7.61 22.71
C LEU A 241 12.23 -8.23 22.53
N ASN A 242 12.34 -9.28 21.74
CA ASN A 242 13.61 -9.93 21.46
C ASN A 242 14.28 -9.35 20.20
N LEU A 243 15.14 -8.35 20.40
CA LEU A 243 15.85 -7.67 19.30
C LEU A 243 16.73 -8.60 18.46
N ASP A 244 17.19 -9.73 18.99
CA ASP A 244 18.03 -10.68 18.26
C ASP A 244 17.23 -11.40 17.17
N VAL A 245 15.95 -11.67 17.40
CA VAL A 245 15.05 -12.25 16.40
C VAL A 245 14.89 -11.29 15.23
N TYR A 246 14.64 -10.00 15.49
CA TYR A 246 14.51 -8.97 14.44
C TYR A 246 15.82 -8.80 13.66
N ASN A 247 16.95 -8.77 14.34
CA ASN A 247 18.26 -8.68 13.72
C ASN A 247 18.53 -9.89 12.80
N LYS A 248 18.15 -11.10 13.23
CA LYS A 248 18.30 -12.32 12.42
C LYS A 248 17.49 -12.21 11.14
N ILE A 249 16.20 -11.83 11.22
CA ILE A 249 15.31 -11.69 10.07
C ILE A 249 15.85 -10.65 9.08
N ILE A 250 16.23 -9.47 9.56
CA ILE A 250 16.77 -8.38 8.73
C ILE A 250 18.03 -8.86 7.99
N ASN A 251 18.93 -9.55 8.69
CA ASN A 251 20.18 -10.07 8.12
C ASN A 251 19.91 -11.17 7.09
N GLU A 252 18.95 -12.07 7.33
CA GLU A 252 18.56 -13.10 6.38
C GLU A 252 17.92 -12.49 5.12
N ALA A 253 17.02 -11.52 5.29
CA ALA A 253 16.41 -10.81 4.17
C ALA A 253 17.47 -10.07 3.33
N ALA A 254 18.41 -9.38 3.97
CA ALA A 254 19.50 -8.67 3.27
C ALA A 254 20.46 -9.62 2.55
N LYS A 255 20.67 -10.84 3.07
CA LYS A 255 21.47 -11.87 2.39
C LYS A 255 20.75 -12.50 1.20
N ALA A 256 19.43 -12.73 1.34
CA ALA A 256 18.63 -13.35 0.29
C ALA A 256 18.37 -12.39 -0.89
N TYR A 257 18.26 -11.10 -0.63
CA TYR A 257 17.95 -10.08 -1.62
C TYR A 257 19.03 -8.99 -1.64
N HIS A 258 20.07 -9.18 -2.44
CA HIS A 258 21.20 -8.24 -2.56
C HIS A 258 20.83 -6.87 -3.14
N ASN A 259 19.65 -6.74 -3.74
CA ASN A 259 19.12 -5.48 -4.22
C ASN A 259 18.57 -4.60 -3.08
N PHE A 260 18.25 -5.16 -1.90
CA PHE A 260 17.79 -4.36 -0.77
C PHE A 260 18.89 -3.44 -0.29
N LYS A 261 18.61 -2.15 -0.27
CA LYS A 261 19.49 -1.10 0.28
C LYS A 261 19.14 -0.75 1.71
N ALA A 262 17.88 -1.00 2.09
CA ALA A 262 17.41 -0.88 3.46
C ALA A 262 16.35 -1.94 3.75
N VAL A 263 16.39 -2.47 4.96
CA VAL A 263 15.34 -3.32 5.53
C VAL A 263 14.94 -2.70 6.86
N ALA A 264 13.65 -2.38 6.99
CA ALA A 264 13.09 -1.79 8.19
C ALA A 264 12.04 -2.70 8.79
N THR A 265 12.04 -2.84 10.13
CA THR A 265 11.01 -3.59 10.84
C THR A 265 10.28 -2.71 11.83
N THR A 266 8.96 -2.92 11.92
CA THR A 266 8.13 -2.32 12.95
C THR A 266 8.06 -3.26 14.15
N LEU A 267 8.35 -2.73 15.33
CA LEU A 267 8.25 -3.48 16.58
C LEU A 267 6.81 -3.38 17.10
N ARG A 268 6.24 -4.50 17.51
CA ARG A 268 4.90 -4.58 18.12
C ARG A 268 4.97 -4.79 19.62
#